data_9e2bf57fa15507db35283833da31ddee
#
_entry.id   9e2bf57fa15507db35283833da31ddee
#
_cell.length_a   1.000
_cell.length_b   1.000
_cell.length_c   1.000
_cell.angle_alpha   90.00
_cell.angle_beta   90.00
_cell.angle_gamma   90.00
#
_symmetry.space_group_name_H-M   'P 1'
#
loop_
_entity.id
_entity.type
_entity.pdbx_description
1 polymer ?
#
loop_
_entity_poly.entity_id
_entity_poly.type
_entity_poly.pdbx_seq_one_letter_code
_entity_poly.pdbx_strand_id
1 'polypeptide(L)'
;MPVPFVNYFAKLPLSGLRASSLAADSCGARQSILCEKPSLKDFARLISPAASRQLENMARKSLMVTRQRFGKIIRLFAPLYLSNECINKCSYCGFSRDNPILRTTLSVEEAVVEATELKLQGFRNILLVAGEHPKFISNGYVKECIHALHQFIPSISLELGPHDIPEYKPLMKSGAEGLVVYQETYDRNAYATYHTAGPKKNFDWRLETPERAYSAGFKRLGIGALFGLSDWRSEAIALAAHAQWLSKYCWKAQITVSIPRIRPCAGNFEPVDLISDRDLTQLICALRLFLPDVGIVLSTREPAALRNGLIPLGVTHMSAGSHTSPGGYTGVGSTGMNTPRKVFN
;
A
#
# COMPACT_ATOMS: atom_id res chain seq x y z
N MET A 1 22.52 0.10 -14.99
CA MET A 1 21.37 0.01 -14.07
C MET A 1 21.02 -1.45 -13.86
N PRO A 2 20.51 -1.85 -12.71
CA PRO A 2 20.03 -3.22 -12.53
C PRO A 2 18.93 -3.53 -13.55
N VAL A 3 18.73 -4.81 -13.83
CA VAL A 3 17.61 -5.25 -14.67
C VAL A 3 16.31 -4.80 -13.99
N PRO A 4 15.36 -4.12 -14.68
CA PRO A 4 14.11 -3.67 -14.09
C PRO A 4 13.34 -4.81 -13.39
N PHE A 5 12.56 -4.47 -12.36
CA PHE A 5 11.82 -5.50 -11.61
C PHE A 5 10.85 -6.28 -12.52
N VAL A 6 10.24 -5.65 -13.52
CA VAL A 6 9.35 -6.32 -14.48
C VAL A 6 10.02 -7.53 -15.15
N ASN A 7 11.30 -7.40 -15.52
CA ASN A 7 12.06 -8.49 -16.14
C ASN A 7 12.44 -9.59 -15.14
N TYR A 8 12.68 -9.23 -13.89
CA TYR A 8 12.89 -10.20 -12.81
C TYR A 8 11.57 -10.94 -12.51
N PHE A 9 10.48 -10.20 -12.40
CA PHE A 9 9.14 -10.72 -12.14
C PHE A 9 8.68 -11.72 -13.21
N ALA A 10 8.93 -11.43 -14.48
CA ALA A 10 8.59 -12.33 -15.59
C ALA A 10 9.28 -13.71 -15.51
N LYS A 11 10.41 -13.80 -14.81
CA LYS A 11 11.18 -15.04 -14.61
C LYS A 11 10.89 -15.72 -13.27
N LEU A 12 10.08 -15.10 -12.42
CA LEU A 12 9.80 -15.62 -11.09
C LEU A 12 8.91 -16.87 -11.17
N PRO A 13 9.31 -18.03 -10.61
CA PRO A 13 8.54 -19.26 -10.70
C PRO A 13 7.37 -19.25 -9.68
N LEU A 14 6.43 -18.30 -9.81
CA LEU A 14 5.34 -18.09 -8.84
C LEU A 14 4.50 -19.34 -8.62
N SER A 15 4.11 -20.03 -9.69
CA SER A 15 3.31 -21.26 -9.60
C SER A 15 4.04 -22.36 -8.82
N GLY A 16 5.34 -22.52 -9.05
CA GLY A 16 6.18 -23.48 -8.33
C GLY A 16 6.36 -23.12 -6.86
N LEU A 17 6.54 -21.82 -6.55
CA LEU A 17 6.63 -21.34 -5.17
C LEU A 17 5.30 -21.50 -4.43
N ARG A 18 4.17 -21.22 -5.08
CA ARG A 18 2.84 -21.46 -4.53
C ARG A 18 2.61 -22.95 -4.26
N ALA A 19 2.94 -23.82 -5.23
CA ALA A 19 2.85 -25.27 -5.04
C ALA A 19 3.72 -25.74 -3.87
N SER A 20 4.94 -25.22 -3.75
CA SER A 20 5.84 -25.49 -2.62
C SER A 20 5.28 -25.02 -1.28
N SER A 21 4.53 -23.90 -1.27
CA SER A 21 3.82 -23.44 -0.07
C SER A 21 2.75 -24.43 0.36
N LEU A 22 1.90 -24.86 -0.57
CA LEU A 22 0.80 -25.78 -0.29
C LEU A 22 1.27 -27.18 0.11
N ALA A 23 2.39 -27.64 -0.45
CA ALA A 23 2.99 -28.95 -0.16
C ALA A 23 3.94 -28.95 1.05
N ALA A 24 4.16 -27.81 1.71
CA ALA A 24 5.06 -27.73 2.85
C ALA A 24 4.56 -28.56 4.04
N ASP A 25 5.46 -29.35 4.62
CA ASP A 25 5.21 -30.08 5.86
C ASP A 25 5.57 -29.26 7.11
N SER A 26 5.28 -29.83 8.28
CA SER A 26 5.55 -29.15 9.57
C SER A 26 7.06 -28.99 9.84
N CYS A 27 7.90 -29.91 9.33
CA CYS A 27 9.35 -29.82 9.50
C CYS A 27 9.92 -28.66 8.67
N GLY A 28 9.59 -28.60 7.37
CA GLY A 28 10.01 -27.52 6.50
C GLY A 28 9.49 -26.14 6.94
N ALA A 29 8.26 -26.07 7.43
CA ALA A 29 7.72 -24.85 8.02
C ALA A 29 8.54 -24.41 9.24
N ARG A 30 8.84 -25.32 10.16
CA ARG A 30 9.66 -25.04 11.35
C ARG A 30 11.07 -24.60 10.99
N GLN A 31 11.71 -25.25 10.03
CA GLN A 31 13.04 -24.85 9.54
C GLN A 31 13.02 -23.40 9.01
N SER A 32 12.02 -23.07 8.19
CA SER A 32 11.88 -21.72 7.65
C SER A 32 11.58 -20.67 8.75
N ILE A 33 10.81 -21.03 9.78
CA ILE A 33 10.60 -20.15 10.94
C ILE A 33 11.93 -19.87 11.67
N LEU A 34 12.79 -20.85 11.82
CA LEU A 34 14.07 -20.73 12.53
C LEU A 34 15.17 -20.10 11.68
N CYS A 35 15.02 -20.08 10.36
CA CYS A 35 16.03 -19.54 9.44
C CYS A 35 16.33 -18.06 9.74
N GLU A 36 17.63 -17.72 9.80
CA GLU A 36 18.09 -16.34 10.02
C GLU A 36 18.09 -15.50 8.75
N LYS A 37 18.32 -16.12 7.59
CA LYS A 37 18.34 -15.49 6.26
C LYS A 37 17.42 -16.24 5.31
N PRO A 38 16.11 -16.13 5.50
CA PRO A 38 15.17 -16.89 4.70
C PRO A 38 15.23 -16.48 3.23
N SER A 39 15.15 -17.49 2.35
CA SER A 39 14.98 -17.32 0.92
C SER A 39 13.50 -17.07 0.57
N LEU A 40 13.21 -16.72 -0.69
CA LEU A 40 11.81 -16.62 -1.14
C LEU A 40 11.07 -17.97 -1.07
N LYS A 41 11.78 -19.10 -1.18
CA LYS A 41 11.21 -20.44 -0.95
C LYS A 41 10.84 -20.63 0.53
N ASP A 42 11.66 -20.12 1.45
CA ASP A 42 11.33 -20.15 2.88
C ASP A 42 10.14 -19.23 3.17
N PHE A 43 10.04 -18.06 2.54
CA PHE A 43 8.86 -17.22 2.65
C PHE A 43 7.60 -17.95 2.18
N ALA A 44 7.64 -18.65 1.05
CA ALA A 44 6.52 -19.48 0.59
C ALA A 44 6.11 -20.54 1.62
N ARG A 45 7.08 -21.16 2.31
CA ARG A 45 6.80 -22.09 3.42
C ARG A 45 6.21 -21.40 4.65
N LEU A 46 6.65 -20.16 4.96
CA LEU A 46 6.10 -19.38 6.08
C LEU A 46 4.64 -19.02 5.89
N ILE A 47 4.13 -18.92 4.66
CA ILE A 47 2.70 -18.69 4.37
C ILE A 47 1.93 -19.99 4.05
N SER A 48 2.49 -21.14 4.37
CA SER A 48 1.87 -22.47 4.12
C SER A 48 0.80 -22.79 5.17
N PRO A 49 -0.11 -23.75 4.85
CA PRO A 49 -1.02 -24.30 5.85
C PRO A 49 -0.29 -24.97 7.03
N ALA A 50 0.89 -25.56 6.78
CA ALA A 50 1.71 -26.17 7.83
C ALA A 50 2.28 -25.11 8.80
N ALA A 51 2.74 -23.98 8.29
CA ALA A 51 3.21 -22.87 9.13
C ALA A 51 2.06 -22.20 9.89
N SER A 52 0.84 -22.16 9.34
CA SER A 52 -0.34 -21.67 10.03
C SER A 52 -0.61 -22.42 11.33
N ARG A 53 -0.33 -23.73 11.38
CA ARG A 53 -0.42 -24.53 12.62
C ARG A 53 0.65 -24.17 13.67
N GLN A 54 1.71 -23.46 13.26
CA GLN A 54 2.80 -22.96 14.11
C GLN A 54 2.76 -21.45 14.28
N LEU A 55 1.60 -20.82 14.07
CA LEU A 55 1.45 -19.37 14.05
C LEU A 55 1.94 -18.69 15.34
N GLU A 56 1.75 -19.32 16.49
CA GLU A 56 2.24 -18.80 17.77
C GLU A 56 3.78 -18.67 17.79
N ASN A 57 4.51 -19.65 17.28
CA ASN A 57 5.96 -19.60 17.18
C ASN A 57 6.42 -18.51 16.19
N MET A 58 5.71 -18.36 15.07
CA MET A 58 5.95 -17.28 14.12
C MET A 58 5.71 -15.91 14.77
N ALA A 59 4.62 -15.74 15.49
CA ALA A 59 4.24 -14.52 16.16
C ALA A 59 5.28 -14.09 17.21
N ARG A 60 5.74 -15.02 18.04
CA ARG A 60 6.80 -14.76 19.02
C ARG A 60 8.10 -14.31 18.35
N LYS A 61 8.55 -15.01 17.30
CA LYS A 61 9.76 -14.62 16.56
C LYS A 61 9.57 -13.27 15.85
N SER A 62 8.43 -13.05 15.23
CA SER A 62 8.08 -11.78 14.57
C SER A 62 8.10 -10.60 15.55
N LEU A 63 7.52 -10.77 16.73
CA LEU A 63 7.58 -9.79 17.82
C LEU A 63 9.03 -9.46 18.22
N MET A 64 9.88 -10.49 18.36
CA MET A 64 11.31 -10.29 18.72
C MET A 64 12.04 -9.49 17.63
N VAL A 65 11.89 -9.87 16.37
CA VAL A 65 12.49 -9.16 15.22
C VAL A 65 11.97 -7.73 15.14
N THR A 66 10.67 -7.52 15.30
CA THR A 66 10.07 -6.18 15.25
C THR A 66 10.65 -5.29 16.34
N ARG A 67 10.73 -5.79 17.58
CA ARG A 67 11.32 -5.02 18.71
C ARG A 67 12.80 -4.71 18.50
N GLN A 68 13.53 -5.66 17.94
CA GLN A 68 14.96 -5.47 17.66
C GLN A 68 15.20 -4.41 16.56
N ARG A 69 14.37 -4.37 15.52
CA ARG A 69 14.55 -3.49 14.36
C ARG A 69 13.85 -2.13 14.49
N PHE A 70 12.69 -2.09 15.12
CA PHE A 70 11.83 -0.90 15.18
C PHE A 70 11.47 -0.47 16.60
N GLY A 71 11.87 -1.21 17.62
CA GLY A 71 11.50 -0.91 19.01
C GLY A 71 10.00 -1.10 19.23
N LYS A 72 9.38 -0.14 19.94
CA LYS A 72 7.93 -0.10 20.23
C LYS A 72 7.25 1.10 19.55
N ILE A 73 7.83 1.57 18.44
CA ILE A 73 7.36 2.77 17.76
C ILE A 73 6.48 2.39 16.57
N ILE A 74 5.32 3.02 16.47
CA ILE A 74 4.43 2.99 15.31
C ILE A 74 4.37 4.38 14.71
N ARG A 75 4.67 4.50 13.41
CA ARG A 75 4.50 5.75 12.69
C ARG A 75 3.05 5.88 12.25
N LEU A 76 2.34 6.86 12.81
CA LEU A 76 0.99 7.19 12.38
C LEU A 76 1.02 8.17 11.21
N PHE A 77 0.07 8.01 10.28
CA PHE A 77 -0.18 8.96 9.21
C PHE A 77 -1.69 9.10 8.96
N ALA A 78 -2.10 10.22 8.41
CA ALA A 78 -3.46 10.42 7.93
C ALA A 78 -3.46 10.56 6.40
N PRO A 79 -4.38 9.87 5.68
CA PRO A 79 -4.61 10.13 4.28
C PRO A 79 -5.41 11.44 4.12
N LEU A 80 -4.96 12.35 3.28
CA LEU A 80 -5.70 13.53 2.87
C LEU A 80 -6.07 13.37 1.40
N TYR A 81 -7.36 13.22 1.14
CA TYR A 81 -7.89 13.06 -0.20
C TYR A 81 -8.05 14.40 -0.89
N LEU A 82 -7.20 14.67 -1.90
CA LEU A 82 -7.25 15.90 -2.69
C LEU A 82 -8.40 15.86 -3.70
N SER A 83 -8.67 14.67 -4.26
CA SER A 83 -9.70 14.49 -5.28
C SER A 83 -10.15 13.04 -5.40
N ASN A 84 -11.43 12.83 -5.71
CA ASN A 84 -11.98 11.54 -6.11
C ASN A 84 -12.28 11.46 -7.61
N GLU A 85 -11.86 12.46 -8.40
CA GLU A 85 -11.92 12.43 -9.86
C GLU A 85 -10.95 11.38 -10.42
N CYS A 86 -11.46 10.49 -11.29
CA CYS A 86 -10.65 9.43 -11.87
C CYS A 86 -11.11 9.07 -13.29
N ILE A 87 -10.16 8.87 -14.19
CA ILE A 87 -10.42 8.40 -15.58
C ILE A 87 -10.29 6.89 -15.73
N ASN A 88 -9.81 6.19 -14.70
CA ASN A 88 -9.67 4.75 -14.75
C ASN A 88 -11.00 4.05 -14.46
N LYS A 89 -11.17 2.89 -15.09
CA LYS A 89 -12.26 1.97 -14.80
C LYS A 89 -11.70 0.74 -14.09
N CYS A 90 -11.84 0.74 -12.76
CA CYS A 90 -11.38 -0.33 -11.88
C CYS A 90 -12.59 -0.94 -11.17
N SER A 91 -12.84 -2.24 -11.38
CA SER A 91 -14.07 -2.90 -10.91
C SER A 91 -14.29 -2.88 -9.40
N TYR A 92 -13.19 -2.79 -8.63
CA TYR A 92 -13.20 -2.84 -7.16
C TYR A 92 -13.06 -1.46 -6.49
N CYS A 93 -12.93 -0.39 -7.27
CA CYS A 93 -12.57 0.93 -6.71
C CYS A 93 -13.77 1.86 -6.64
N GLY A 94 -14.04 2.43 -5.46
CA GLY A 94 -15.10 3.42 -5.28
C GLY A 94 -14.94 4.67 -6.15
N PHE A 95 -13.72 5.02 -6.56
CA PHE A 95 -13.45 6.15 -7.47
C PHE A 95 -13.53 5.78 -8.95
N SER A 96 -13.88 4.52 -9.30
CA SER A 96 -14.05 4.13 -10.70
C SER A 96 -14.89 5.15 -11.44
N ARG A 97 -14.49 5.53 -12.66
CA ARG A 97 -15.14 6.59 -13.43
C ARG A 97 -16.64 6.36 -13.68
N ASP A 98 -17.04 5.09 -13.70
CA ASP A 98 -18.43 4.71 -13.99
C ASP A 98 -19.33 4.72 -12.73
N ASN A 99 -18.76 4.90 -11.54
CA ASN A 99 -19.51 4.97 -10.31
C ASN A 99 -20.25 6.31 -10.17
N PRO A 100 -21.56 6.31 -9.88
CA PRO A 100 -22.35 7.52 -9.70
C PRO A 100 -22.12 8.14 -8.32
N ILE A 101 -20.91 8.65 -8.07
CA ILE A 101 -20.53 9.34 -6.83
C ILE A 101 -20.38 10.83 -7.06
N LEU A 102 -20.55 11.62 -6.00
CA LEU A 102 -20.20 13.03 -6.03
C LEU A 102 -18.69 13.19 -6.27
N ARG A 103 -18.34 13.90 -7.34
CA ARG A 103 -16.94 14.18 -7.68
C ARG A 103 -16.53 15.53 -7.08
N THR A 104 -15.42 15.51 -6.34
CA THR A 104 -14.90 16.67 -5.64
C THR A 104 -13.39 16.71 -5.81
N THR A 105 -12.88 17.92 -6.12
CA THR A 105 -11.45 18.24 -6.08
C THR A 105 -11.30 19.46 -5.19
N LEU A 106 -10.45 19.37 -4.17
CA LEU A 106 -10.16 20.49 -3.27
C LEU A 106 -9.33 21.55 -4.00
N SER A 107 -9.56 22.83 -3.68
CA SER A 107 -8.58 23.87 -4.00
C SER A 107 -7.33 23.72 -3.14
N VAL A 108 -6.26 24.45 -3.45
CA VAL A 108 -5.04 24.46 -2.62
C VAL A 108 -5.36 24.97 -1.20
N GLU A 109 -6.18 26.00 -1.11
CA GLU A 109 -6.63 26.61 0.16
C GLU A 109 -7.44 25.62 0.99
N GLU A 110 -8.37 24.90 0.37
CA GLU A 110 -9.17 23.84 1.03
C GLU A 110 -8.27 22.70 1.52
N ALA A 111 -7.27 22.29 0.73
CA ALA A 111 -6.30 21.28 1.14
C ALA A 111 -5.46 21.75 2.34
N VAL A 112 -5.12 23.05 2.43
CA VAL A 112 -4.44 23.66 3.59
C VAL A 112 -5.34 23.62 4.83
N VAL A 113 -6.64 23.93 4.69
CA VAL A 113 -7.60 23.86 5.81
C VAL A 113 -7.70 22.43 6.35
N GLU A 114 -7.85 21.43 5.48
CA GLU A 114 -7.89 20.01 5.85
C GLU A 114 -6.60 19.56 6.55
N ALA A 115 -5.44 19.94 6.01
CA ALA A 115 -4.14 19.60 6.60
C ALA A 115 -3.89 20.32 7.93
N THR A 116 -4.44 21.52 8.12
CA THR A 116 -4.37 22.26 9.38
C THR A 116 -5.14 21.53 10.47
N GLU A 117 -6.34 21.02 10.17
CA GLU A 117 -7.11 20.20 11.10
C GLU A 117 -6.32 18.93 11.51
N LEU A 118 -5.71 18.24 10.55
CA LEU A 118 -4.86 17.08 10.83
C LEU A 118 -3.66 17.46 11.71
N LYS A 119 -3.03 18.62 11.48
CA LYS A 119 -1.94 19.13 12.32
C LYS A 119 -2.41 19.40 13.76
N LEU A 120 -3.60 19.97 13.95
CA LEU A 120 -4.19 20.21 15.27
C LEU A 120 -4.45 18.90 16.02
N GLN A 121 -4.86 17.85 15.32
CA GLN A 121 -4.98 16.48 15.85
C GLN A 121 -3.63 15.82 16.15
N GLY A 122 -2.49 16.46 15.85
CA GLY A 122 -1.16 15.99 16.15
C GLY A 122 -0.46 15.23 15.01
N PHE A 123 -1.06 15.10 13.84
CA PHE A 123 -0.42 14.43 12.71
C PHE A 123 0.76 15.24 12.17
N ARG A 124 1.86 14.55 11.92
CA ARG A 124 3.09 15.07 11.31
C ARG A 124 3.41 14.40 9.96
N ASN A 125 2.75 13.30 9.66
CA ASN A 125 2.89 12.56 8.42
C ASN A 125 1.52 12.52 7.72
N ILE A 126 1.47 13.05 6.49
CA ILE A 126 0.26 13.08 5.66
C ILE A 126 0.54 12.33 4.35
N LEU A 127 -0.43 11.52 3.94
CA LEU A 127 -0.46 10.88 2.64
C LEU A 127 -1.48 11.60 1.76
N LEU A 128 -1.01 12.35 0.75
CA LEU A 128 -1.87 12.98 -0.23
C LEU A 128 -2.38 11.93 -1.22
N VAL A 129 -3.69 11.77 -1.28
CA VAL A 129 -4.35 10.76 -2.10
C VAL A 129 -5.22 11.43 -3.16
N ALA A 130 -5.15 10.95 -4.39
CA ALA A 130 -6.09 11.38 -5.42
C ALA A 130 -6.38 10.25 -6.42
N GLY A 131 -7.55 10.33 -7.06
CA GLY A 131 -7.77 9.57 -8.29
C GLY A 131 -6.85 10.07 -9.41
N GLU A 132 -6.81 9.35 -10.50
CA GLU A 132 -5.96 9.68 -11.64
C GLU A 132 -6.78 10.41 -12.70
N HIS A 133 -6.60 11.75 -12.79
CA HIS A 133 -7.32 12.59 -13.77
C HIS A 133 -6.43 13.76 -14.21
N PRO A 134 -6.00 13.82 -15.50
CA PRO A 134 -5.01 14.79 -15.96
C PRO A 134 -5.46 16.26 -15.85
N LYS A 135 -6.77 16.51 -15.94
CA LYS A 135 -7.34 17.87 -15.83
C LYS A 135 -7.42 18.34 -14.39
N PHE A 136 -7.85 17.50 -13.45
CA PHE A 136 -8.10 17.88 -12.07
C PHE A 136 -6.88 17.65 -11.18
N ILE A 137 -6.06 16.66 -11.49
CA ILE A 137 -4.86 16.29 -10.73
C ILE A 137 -3.64 16.48 -11.63
N SER A 138 -3.42 17.73 -12.04
CA SER A 138 -2.21 18.09 -12.79
C SER A 138 -1.00 18.15 -11.86
N ASN A 139 0.20 17.94 -12.41
CA ASN A 139 1.45 18.10 -11.67
C ASN A 139 1.62 19.52 -11.10
N GLY A 140 1.11 20.54 -11.77
CA GLY A 140 1.09 21.93 -11.27
C GLY A 140 0.30 22.04 -9.98
N TYR A 141 -0.94 21.58 -9.99
CA TYR A 141 -1.82 21.56 -8.83
C TYR A 141 -1.23 20.77 -7.65
N VAL A 142 -0.76 19.55 -7.90
CA VAL A 142 -0.15 18.71 -6.85
C VAL A 142 1.09 19.37 -6.27
N LYS A 143 1.93 19.98 -7.13
CA LYS A 143 3.12 20.73 -6.69
C LYS A 143 2.74 21.90 -5.79
N GLU A 144 1.70 22.67 -6.12
CA GLU A 144 1.22 23.78 -5.30
C GLU A 144 0.69 23.30 -3.94
N CYS A 145 -0.10 22.23 -3.92
CA CYS A 145 -0.55 21.60 -2.67
C CYS A 145 0.65 21.18 -1.80
N ILE A 146 1.63 20.46 -2.36
CA ILE A 146 2.81 20.04 -1.61
C ILE A 146 3.55 21.25 -1.05
N HIS A 147 3.80 22.27 -1.88
CA HIS A 147 4.52 23.47 -1.45
C HIS A 147 3.82 24.18 -0.30
N ALA A 148 2.51 24.38 -0.39
CA ALA A 148 1.72 25.02 0.66
C ALA A 148 1.72 24.21 1.96
N LEU A 149 1.53 22.91 1.88
CA LEU A 149 1.47 22.03 3.05
C LEU A 149 2.85 21.83 3.70
N HIS A 150 3.92 21.78 2.91
CA HIS A 150 5.28 21.54 3.42
C HIS A 150 5.78 22.66 4.36
N GLN A 151 5.15 23.83 4.34
CA GLN A 151 5.46 24.92 5.29
C GLN A 151 5.17 24.55 6.75
N PHE A 152 4.27 23.59 6.99
CA PHE A 152 3.84 23.25 8.35
C PHE A 152 3.63 21.74 8.60
N ILE A 153 3.70 20.92 7.56
CA ILE A 153 3.66 19.45 7.63
C ILE A 153 5.05 18.91 7.26
N PRO A 154 5.80 18.32 8.20
CA PRO A 154 7.19 17.94 7.97
C PRO A 154 7.36 16.70 7.08
N SER A 155 6.32 15.89 6.89
CA SER A 155 6.43 14.63 6.14
C SER A 155 5.21 14.46 5.24
N ILE A 156 5.43 14.51 3.92
CA ILE A 156 4.41 14.37 2.88
C ILE A 156 4.77 13.19 1.99
N SER A 157 3.83 12.26 1.85
CA SER A 157 3.89 11.17 0.88
C SER A 157 2.73 11.29 -0.11
N LEU A 158 2.89 10.71 -1.29
CA LEU A 158 1.93 10.77 -2.38
C LEU A 158 1.39 9.38 -2.69
N GLU A 159 0.08 9.27 -2.90
CA GLU A 159 -0.61 8.10 -3.48
C GLU A 159 -1.43 8.58 -4.67
N LEU A 160 -0.76 8.68 -5.80
CA LEU A 160 -1.27 9.23 -7.06
C LEU A 160 -1.08 8.22 -8.20
N GLY A 161 -1.62 8.55 -9.39
CA GLY A 161 -1.29 7.84 -10.61
C GLY A 161 0.22 7.83 -10.89
N PRO A 162 0.74 6.80 -11.60
CA PRO A 162 2.14 6.73 -11.98
C PRO A 162 2.57 7.86 -12.91
N HIS A 163 3.76 8.39 -12.67
CA HIS A 163 4.39 9.43 -13.49
C HIS A 163 5.76 9.00 -14.02
N ASP A 164 6.27 9.76 -14.98
CA ASP A 164 7.65 9.70 -15.44
C ASP A 164 8.62 10.33 -14.43
N ILE A 165 9.92 10.02 -14.60
CA ILE A 165 10.99 10.62 -13.79
C ILE A 165 11.01 12.16 -13.88
N PRO A 166 10.90 12.79 -15.08
CA PRO A 166 10.81 14.25 -15.19
C PRO A 166 9.62 14.85 -14.44
N GLU A 167 8.48 14.15 -14.39
CA GLU A 167 7.26 14.60 -13.71
C GLU A 167 7.35 14.42 -12.17
N TYR A 168 8.03 13.38 -11.69
CA TYR A 168 8.25 13.16 -10.26
C TYR A 168 9.24 14.14 -9.64
N LYS A 169 10.28 14.58 -10.38
CA LYS A 169 11.32 15.48 -9.86
C LYS A 169 10.78 16.79 -9.27
N PRO A 170 9.85 17.51 -9.94
CA PRO A 170 9.25 18.74 -9.36
C PRO A 170 8.49 18.46 -8.08
N LEU A 171 7.73 17.37 -8.00
CA LEU A 171 6.95 16.99 -6.82
C LEU A 171 7.87 16.72 -5.61
N MET A 172 8.95 15.97 -5.84
CA MET A 172 9.97 15.71 -4.81
C MET A 172 10.65 17.02 -4.35
N LYS A 173 11.04 17.90 -5.30
CA LYS A 173 11.67 19.19 -4.98
C LYS A 173 10.76 20.11 -4.19
N SER A 174 9.44 19.98 -4.32
CA SER A 174 8.47 20.79 -3.57
C SER A 174 8.24 20.29 -2.14
N GLY A 175 8.84 19.17 -1.74
CA GLY A 175 8.79 18.67 -0.36
C GLY A 175 8.15 17.28 -0.20
N ALA A 176 7.70 16.63 -1.26
CA ALA A 176 7.25 15.23 -1.17
C ALA A 176 8.46 14.30 -1.03
N GLU A 177 8.47 13.46 0.01
CA GLU A 177 9.58 12.54 0.28
C GLU A 177 9.22 11.06 0.07
N GLY A 178 7.93 10.74 0.02
CA GLY A 178 7.42 9.38 -0.16
C GLY A 178 6.47 9.24 -1.34
N LEU A 179 6.53 8.09 -2.00
CA LEU A 179 5.55 7.66 -2.99
C LEU A 179 5.00 6.29 -2.62
N VAL A 180 3.69 6.16 -2.65
CA VAL A 180 2.97 4.90 -2.44
C VAL A 180 2.24 4.54 -3.72
N VAL A 181 2.52 3.37 -4.29
CA VAL A 181 1.79 2.85 -5.45
C VAL A 181 1.57 1.35 -5.26
N TYR A 182 0.31 0.97 -5.07
CA TYR A 182 -0.05 -0.45 -5.02
C TYR A 182 -0.11 -1.01 -6.43
N GLN A 183 0.48 -2.19 -6.63
CA GLN A 183 0.29 -2.94 -7.88
C GLN A 183 -1.14 -3.44 -8.00
N GLU A 184 -1.84 -3.53 -6.89
CA GLU A 184 -3.17 -4.07 -6.65
C GLU A 184 -3.17 -5.59 -6.73
N THR A 185 -2.88 -6.18 -7.89
CA THR A 185 -2.64 -7.60 -8.07
C THR A 185 -1.42 -7.83 -8.96
N TYR A 186 -0.64 -8.85 -8.64
CA TYR A 186 0.49 -9.32 -9.46
C TYR A 186 0.08 -10.36 -10.50
N ASP A 187 -1.17 -10.84 -10.44
CA ASP A 187 -1.75 -11.70 -11.47
C ASP A 187 -2.14 -10.86 -12.69
N ARG A 188 -1.44 -11.06 -13.82
CA ARG A 188 -1.64 -10.28 -15.05
C ARG A 188 -3.04 -10.47 -15.64
N ASN A 189 -3.64 -11.65 -15.50
CA ASN A 189 -4.97 -11.94 -16.02
C ASN A 189 -6.04 -11.24 -15.18
N ALA A 190 -5.95 -11.38 -13.85
CA ALA A 190 -6.80 -10.67 -12.92
C ALA A 190 -6.66 -9.14 -13.10
N TYR A 191 -5.41 -8.65 -13.25
CA TYR A 191 -5.15 -7.24 -13.47
C TYR A 191 -5.86 -6.71 -14.72
N ALA A 192 -5.72 -7.40 -15.86
CA ALA A 192 -6.38 -7.01 -17.11
C ALA A 192 -7.90 -7.05 -17.03
N THR A 193 -8.45 -8.00 -16.27
CA THR A 193 -9.91 -8.13 -16.03
C THR A 193 -10.46 -6.95 -15.23
N TYR A 194 -9.71 -6.47 -14.22
CA TYR A 194 -10.21 -5.44 -13.31
C TYR A 194 -9.89 -4.01 -13.75
N HIS A 195 -8.89 -3.80 -14.61
CA HIS A 195 -8.48 -2.48 -15.10
C HIS A 195 -8.77 -2.31 -16.58
N THR A 196 -10.04 -2.04 -16.91
CA THR A 196 -10.54 -2.12 -18.29
C THR A 196 -10.36 -0.83 -19.09
N ALA A 197 -10.16 0.33 -18.43
CA ALA A 197 -9.92 1.60 -19.11
C ALA A 197 -9.05 2.55 -18.29
N GLY A 198 -8.45 3.53 -18.97
CA GLY A 198 -7.55 4.52 -18.39
C GLY A 198 -6.09 4.07 -18.29
N PRO A 199 -5.18 4.94 -17.83
CA PRO A 199 -3.75 4.66 -17.73
C PRO A 199 -3.41 3.47 -16.84
N LYS A 200 -4.22 3.21 -15.82
CA LYS A 200 -4.03 2.10 -14.88
C LYS A 200 -4.07 0.72 -15.55
N LYS A 201 -4.59 0.60 -16.79
CA LYS A 201 -4.51 -0.64 -17.59
C LYS A 201 -3.08 -1.15 -17.78
N ASN A 202 -2.09 -0.27 -17.78
CA ASN A 202 -0.71 -0.63 -18.07
C ASN A 202 -0.05 -1.25 -16.84
N PHE A 203 -0.05 -2.59 -16.80
CA PHE A 203 0.51 -3.39 -15.72
C PHE A 203 2.00 -3.09 -15.47
N ASP A 204 2.81 -3.13 -16.53
CA ASP A 204 4.27 -3.00 -16.42
C ASP A 204 4.67 -1.56 -16.04
N TRP A 205 4.01 -0.57 -16.62
CA TRP A 205 4.18 0.82 -16.25
C TRP A 205 3.94 1.08 -14.77
N ARG A 206 2.88 0.47 -14.23
CA ARG A 206 2.55 0.58 -12.82
C ARG A 206 3.54 -0.18 -11.93
N LEU A 207 3.94 -1.37 -12.34
CA LEU A 207 4.89 -2.20 -11.61
C LEU A 207 6.26 -1.53 -11.43
N GLU A 208 6.73 -0.79 -12.44
CA GLU A 208 8.02 -0.10 -12.45
C GLU A 208 7.98 1.29 -11.77
N THR A 209 6.82 1.73 -11.29
CA THR A 209 6.67 3.05 -10.68
C THR A 209 7.60 3.31 -9.50
N PRO A 210 7.81 2.39 -8.55
CA PRO A 210 8.74 2.61 -7.43
C PRO A 210 10.18 2.89 -7.88
N GLU A 211 10.63 2.25 -8.97
CA GLU A 211 11.97 2.45 -9.54
C GLU A 211 12.12 3.86 -10.15
N ARG A 212 11.08 4.33 -10.87
CA ARG A 212 11.05 5.69 -11.42
C ARG A 212 11.04 6.73 -10.32
N ALA A 213 10.25 6.53 -9.27
CA ALA A 213 10.21 7.41 -8.11
C ALA A 213 11.57 7.47 -7.38
N TYR A 214 12.21 6.32 -7.18
CA TYR A 214 13.56 6.27 -6.61
C TYR A 214 14.57 7.05 -7.47
N SER A 215 14.52 6.86 -8.78
CA SER A 215 15.39 7.58 -9.73
C SER A 215 15.12 9.09 -9.76
N ALA A 216 13.90 9.51 -9.44
CA ALA A 216 13.54 10.93 -9.27
C ALA A 216 14.02 11.52 -7.92
N GLY A 217 14.39 10.66 -6.96
CA GLY A 217 14.95 11.09 -5.67
C GLY A 217 14.08 10.86 -4.45
N PHE A 218 12.92 10.20 -4.58
CA PHE A 218 12.09 9.84 -3.43
C PHE A 218 12.85 8.96 -2.44
N LYS A 219 12.65 9.20 -1.15
CA LYS A 219 13.34 8.52 -0.04
C LYS A 219 12.50 7.45 0.64
N ARG A 220 11.20 7.41 0.37
CA ARG A 220 10.28 6.38 0.87
C ARG A 220 9.49 5.83 -0.28
N LEU A 221 9.42 4.51 -0.37
CA LEU A 221 8.70 3.80 -1.42
C LEU A 221 7.73 2.82 -0.74
N GLY A 222 6.44 3.05 -0.94
CA GLY A 222 5.38 2.16 -0.50
C GLY A 222 4.85 1.33 -1.66
N ILE A 223 4.84 0.02 -1.50
CA ILE A 223 4.21 -0.91 -2.43
C ILE A 223 3.12 -1.71 -1.72
N GLY A 224 2.23 -2.33 -2.48
CA GLY A 224 1.16 -3.13 -1.89
C GLY A 224 0.42 -3.97 -2.91
N ALA A 225 -0.30 -4.95 -2.38
CA ALA A 225 -1.31 -5.72 -3.09
C ALA A 225 -2.66 -5.61 -2.36
N LEU A 226 -3.74 -5.54 -3.11
CA LEU A 226 -5.10 -5.52 -2.57
C LEU A 226 -5.61 -6.97 -2.51
N PHE A 227 -5.55 -7.54 -1.32
CA PHE A 227 -5.94 -8.94 -1.09
C PHE A 227 -7.44 -9.14 -1.27
N GLY A 228 -7.78 -10.11 -2.10
CA GLY A 228 -9.14 -10.42 -2.56
C GLY A 228 -9.33 -10.36 -4.07
N LEU A 229 -8.32 -9.87 -4.82
CA LEU A 229 -8.35 -9.80 -6.28
C LEU A 229 -7.87 -11.09 -6.96
N SER A 230 -7.00 -11.87 -6.32
CA SER A 230 -6.42 -13.11 -6.83
C SER A 230 -5.98 -14.00 -5.67
N ASP A 231 -5.40 -15.18 -5.95
CA ASP A 231 -4.88 -16.11 -4.94
C ASP A 231 -3.89 -15.41 -4.00
N TRP A 232 -4.24 -15.32 -2.73
CA TRP A 232 -3.50 -14.51 -1.76
C TRP A 232 -2.06 -14.97 -1.54
N ARG A 233 -1.76 -16.27 -1.71
CA ARG A 233 -0.39 -16.77 -1.54
C ARG A 233 0.51 -16.36 -2.70
N SER A 234 -0.01 -16.41 -3.91
CA SER A 234 0.70 -15.92 -5.10
C SER A 234 0.97 -14.43 -5.00
N GLU A 235 -0.03 -13.64 -4.59
CA GLU A 235 0.11 -12.20 -4.34
C GLU A 235 1.16 -11.90 -3.28
N ALA A 236 1.12 -12.62 -2.16
CA ALA A 236 2.08 -12.44 -1.06
C ALA A 236 3.52 -12.76 -1.49
N ILE A 237 3.73 -13.85 -2.28
CA ILE A 237 5.06 -14.22 -2.79
C ILE A 237 5.59 -13.16 -3.75
N ALA A 238 4.76 -12.68 -4.67
CA ALA A 238 5.14 -11.66 -5.63
C ALA A 238 5.47 -10.33 -4.94
N LEU A 239 4.63 -9.90 -4.00
CA LEU A 239 4.83 -8.70 -3.19
C LEU A 239 6.11 -8.77 -2.35
N ALA A 240 6.38 -9.91 -1.72
CA ALA A 240 7.60 -10.13 -0.95
C ALA A 240 8.86 -10.11 -1.85
N ALA A 241 8.79 -10.70 -3.05
CA ALA A 241 9.87 -10.64 -4.03
C ALA A 241 10.12 -9.20 -4.51
N HIS A 242 9.06 -8.42 -4.74
CA HIS A 242 9.18 -7.02 -5.13
C HIS A 242 9.81 -6.18 -4.03
N ALA A 243 9.36 -6.32 -2.80
CA ALA A 243 9.94 -5.63 -1.65
C ALA A 243 11.42 -6.01 -1.43
N GLN A 244 11.77 -7.28 -1.58
CA GLN A 244 13.16 -7.75 -1.50
C GLN A 244 14.04 -7.13 -2.60
N TRP A 245 13.52 -7.12 -3.83
CA TRP A 245 14.21 -6.52 -4.97
C TRP A 245 14.44 -5.02 -4.76
N LEU A 246 13.41 -4.27 -4.36
CA LEU A 246 13.52 -2.84 -4.04
C LEU A 246 14.51 -2.57 -2.91
N SER A 247 14.48 -3.37 -1.84
CA SER A 247 15.42 -3.23 -0.71
C SER A 247 16.88 -3.40 -1.15
N LYS A 248 17.13 -4.22 -2.16
CA LYS A 248 18.47 -4.42 -2.72
C LYS A 248 18.90 -3.29 -3.65
N TYR A 249 18.04 -2.86 -4.54
CA TYR A 249 18.40 -1.95 -5.63
C TYR A 249 18.08 -0.47 -5.35
N CYS A 250 17.07 -0.23 -4.50
CA CYS A 250 16.69 1.10 -4.04
C CYS A 250 17.17 1.33 -2.59
N TRP A 251 18.35 0.87 -2.24
CA TRP A 251 18.88 0.78 -0.87
C TRP A 251 18.98 2.11 -0.12
N LYS A 252 18.93 3.26 -0.82
CA LYS A 252 18.85 4.60 -0.21
C LYS A 252 17.43 5.02 0.18
N ALA A 253 16.43 4.20 -0.16
CA ALA A 253 15.05 4.47 0.18
C ALA A 253 14.55 3.52 1.27
N GLN A 254 13.67 4.02 2.12
CA GLN A 254 12.91 3.21 3.06
C GLN A 254 11.76 2.53 2.31
N ILE A 255 11.71 1.21 2.36
CA ILE A 255 10.66 0.42 1.71
C ILE A 255 9.57 0.11 2.73
N THR A 256 8.30 0.26 2.31
CA THR A 256 7.14 -0.17 3.08
C THR A 256 6.23 -1.06 2.24
N VAL A 257 5.60 -2.03 2.90
CA VAL A 257 4.66 -2.98 2.30
C VAL A 257 3.30 -2.80 2.93
N SER A 258 2.28 -2.56 2.11
CA SER A 258 0.87 -2.48 2.50
C SER A 258 0.12 -3.73 2.04
N ILE A 259 -0.73 -4.25 2.91
CA ILE A 259 -1.49 -5.49 2.70
C ILE A 259 -2.99 -5.28 2.97
N PRO A 260 -3.62 -4.28 2.31
CA PRO A 260 -5.05 -4.05 2.49
C PRO A 260 -5.86 -5.23 1.96
N ARG A 261 -6.96 -5.53 2.67
CA ARG A 261 -8.00 -6.45 2.20
C ARG A 261 -9.12 -5.66 1.53
N ILE A 262 -9.75 -6.25 0.52
CA ILE A 262 -10.95 -5.68 -0.08
C ILE A 262 -12.02 -5.50 0.98
N ARG A 263 -12.65 -4.35 0.97
CA ARG A 263 -13.82 -3.99 1.80
C ARG A 263 -14.93 -3.47 0.89
N PRO A 264 -16.20 -3.59 1.29
CA PRO A 264 -17.31 -3.03 0.54
C PRO A 264 -17.08 -1.54 0.24
N CYS A 265 -17.35 -1.14 -0.98
CA CYS A 265 -17.27 0.25 -1.44
C CYS A 265 -18.39 0.51 -2.46
N ALA A 266 -18.44 1.71 -3.03
CA ALA A 266 -19.34 1.99 -4.15
C ALA A 266 -19.02 1.07 -5.33
N GLY A 267 -20.05 0.42 -5.88
CA GLY A 267 -19.96 -0.68 -6.86
C GLY A 267 -20.25 -2.04 -6.23
N ASN A 268 -20.46 -3.06 -7.07
CA ASN A 268 -20.85 -4.42 -6.67
C ASN A 268 -19.70 -5.39 -6.92
N PHE A 269 -18.53 -5.12 -6.35
CA PHE A 269 -17.39 -6.01 -6.49
C PHE A 269 -17.37 -7.07 -5.39
N GLU A 270 -17.29 -8.34 -5.79
CA GLU A 270 -17.11 -9.46 -4.88
C GLU A 270 -15.65 -9.97 -4.95
N PRO A 271 -14.97 -10.14 -3.81
CA PRO A 271 -13.61 -10.66 -3.79
C PRO A 271 -13.58 -12.14 -4.21
N VAL A 272 -12.52 -12.50 -4.95
CA VAL A 272 -12.33 -13.86 -5.47
C VAL A 272 -11.71 -14.79 -4.43
N ASP A 273 -10.79 -14.29 -3.60
CA ASP A 273 -10.10 -15.06 -2.56
C ASP A 273 -9.99 -14.23 -1.28
N LEU A 274 -10.87 -14.53 -0.32
CA LEU A 274 -10.90 -13.83 0.97
C LEU A 274 -9.77 -14.32 1.89
N ILE A 275 -8.86 -13.44 2.21
CA ILE A 275 -7.86 -13.71 3.26
C ILE A 275 -8.47 -13.56 4.65
N SER A 276 -8.39 -14.62 5.45
CA SER A 276 -8.90 -14.62 6.84
C SER A 276 -8.02 -13.76 7.76
N ASP A 277 -8.53 -13.43 8.96
CA ASP A 277 -7.74 -12.74 10.00
C ASP A 277 -6.52 -13.56 10.41
N ARG A 278 -6.65 -14.89 10.43
CA ARG A 278 -5.56 -15.81 10.72
C ARG A 278 -4.49 -15.77 9.63
N ASP A 279 -4.89 -15.80 8.37
CA ASP A 279 -3.96 -15.72 7.23
C ASP A 279 -3.28 -14.36 7.15
N LEU A 280 -4.01 -13.27 7.42
CA LEU A 280 -3.43 -11.92 7.51
C LEU A 280 -2.38 -11.84 8.62
N THR A 281 -2.66 -12.42 9.78
CA THR A 281 -1.71 -12.49 10.90
C THR A 281 -0.47 -13.28 10.51
N GLN A 282 -0.65 -14.43 9.85
CA GLN A 282 0.43 -15.26 9.33
C GLN A 282 1.28 -14.49 8.32
N LEU A 283 0.64 -13.79 7.39
CA LEU A 283 1.32 -12.99 6.37
C LEU A 283 2.17 -11.87 6.98
N ILE A 284 1.65 -11.14 7.97
CA ILE A 284 2.40 -10.11 8.70
C ILE A 284 3.64 -10.71 9.35
N CYS A 285 3.47 -11.83 10.07
CA CYS A 285 4.59 -12.52 10.71
C CYS A 285 5.61 -13.02 9.66
N ALA A 286 5.15 -13.62 8.55
CA ALA A 286 6.01 -14.11 7.48
C ALA A 286 6.81 -12.97 6.82
N LEU A 287 6.16 -11.84 6.50
CA LEU A 287 6.81 -10.65 5.96
C LEU A 287 7.89 -10.12 6.91
N ARG A 288 7.61 -10.04 8.20
CA ARG A 288 8.60 -9.58 9.20
C ARG A 288 9.80 -10.52 9.30
N LEU A 289 9.58 -11.83 9.25
CA LEU A 289 10.67 -12.81 9.30
C LEU A 289 11.52 -12.78 8.03
N PHE A 290 10.90 -12.57 6.87
CA PHE A 290 11.58 -12.56 5.57
C PHE A 290 12.25 -11.21 5.26
N LEU A 291 11.63 -10.11 5.65
CA LEU A 291 12.05 -8.73 5.38
C LEU A 291 12.17 -7.95 6.70
N PRO A 292 13.20 -8.22 7.50
CA PRO A 292 13.31 -7.69 8.86
C PRO A 292 13.38 -6.16 8.94
N ASP A 293 13.85 -5.50 7.89
CA ASP A 293 14.07 -4.04 7.84
C ASP A 293 13.00 -3.27 7.05
N VAL A 294 12.05 -3.97 6.43
CA VAL A 294 10.96 -3.35 5.66
C VAL A 294 9.83 -2.93 6.59
N GLY A 295 9.28 -1.74 6.37
CA GLY A 295 8.09 -1.28 7.07
C GLY A 295 6.85 -2.05 6.65
N ILE A 296 5.98 -2.43 7.61
CA ILE A 296 4.68 -3.04 7.33
C ILE A 296 3.60 -2.05 7.71
N VAL A 297 2.72 -1.74 6.76
CA VAL A 297 1.64 -0.76 6.89
C VAL A 297 0.32 -1.47 7.12
N LEU A 298 -0.39 -1.07 8.17
CA LEU A 298 -1.75 -1.55 8.48
C LEU A 298 -2.75 -0.42 8.32
N SER A 299 -3.90 -0.71 7.70
CA SER A 299 -4.96 0.26 7.47
C SER A 299 -6.01 0.24 8.59
N THR A 300 -6.66 1.39 8.83
CA THR A 300 -7.87 1.51 9.65
C THR A 300 -9.09 0.79 9.07
N ARG A 301 -8.99 0.19 7.89
CA ARG A 301 -10.00 -0.73 7.34
C ARG A 301 -10.16 -1.99 8.18
N GLU A 302 -9.13 -2.36 8.96
CA GLU A 302 -9.19 -3.48 9.88
C GLU A 302 -9.85 -3.07 11.20
N PRO A 303 -10.66 -3.97 11.83
CA PRO A 303 -11.28 -3.70 13.13
C PRO A 303 -10.24 -3.38 14.20
N ALA A 304 -10.57 -2.52 15.16
CA ALA A 304 -9.66 -2.08 16.21
C ALA A 304 -9.08 -3.25 17.04
N ALA A 305 -9.90 -4.24 17.36
CA ALA A 305 -9.45 -5.43 18.10
C ALA A 305 -8.36 -6.21 17.34
N LEU A 306 -8.54 -6.42 16.02
CA LEU A 306 -7.54 -7.08 15.18
C LEU A 306 -6.28 -6.23 15.07
N ARG A 307 -6.39 -4.91 14.83
CA ARG A 307 -5.25 -4.00 14.75
C ARG A 307 -4.40 -4.04 16.01
N ASN A 308 -5.04 -3.99 17.18
CA ASN A 308 -4.35 -4.04 18.49
C ASN A 308 -3.55 -5.35 18.66
N GLY A 309 -4.08 -6.48 18.19
CA GLY A 309 -3.36 -7.76 18.17
C GLY A 309 -2.19 -7.80 17.17
N LEU A 310 -2.33 -7.14 16.01
CA LEU A 310 -1.33 -7.16 14.94
C LEU A 310 -0.16 -6.19 15.16
N ILE A 311 -0.40 -5.06 15.85
CA ILE A 311 0.62 -4.04 16.12
C ILE A 311 1.93 -4.64 16.66
N PRO A 312 1.94 -5.48 17.70
CA PRO A 312 3.20 -6.01 18.22
C PRO A 312 3.88 -7.01 17.29
N LEU A 313 3.15 -7.60 16.33
CA LEU A 313 3.61 -8.74 15.54
C LEU A 313 4.40 -8.37 14.29
N GLY A 314 4.48 -7.10 13.92
CA GLY A 314 5.24 -6.72 12.73
C GLY A 314 4.90 -5.35 12.16
N VAL A 315 3.77 -4.77 12.55
CA VAL A 315 3.30 -3.48 12.04
C VAL A 315 4.24 -2.35 12.52
N THR A 316 4.57 -1.45 11.61
CA THR A 316 5.45 -0.30 11.89
C THR A 316 4.84 1.04 11.49
N HIS A 317 3.85 1.00 10.59
CA HIS A 317 3.12 2.17 10.13
C HIS A 317 1.63 1.87 10.18
N MET A 318 0.82 2.86 10.51
CA MET A 318 -0.63 2.71 10.52
C MET A 318 -1.31 4.02 10.12
N SER A 319 -2.34 3.93 9.28
CA SER A 319 -3.24 5.07 9.11
C SER A 319 -4.08 5.26 10.38
N ALA A 320 -4.43 6.48 10.69
CA ALA A 320 -5.27 6.81 11.83
C ALA A 320 -6.20 7.98 11.48
N GLY A 321 -7.37 8.05 12.10
CA GLY A 321 -8.36 9.10 11.89
C GLY A 321 -8.78 9.27 10.42
N SER A 322 -8.78 8.19 9.64
CA SER A 322 -8.88 8.26 8.18
C SER A 322 -10.29 8.65 7.72
N HIS A 323 -10.38 9.72 6.96
CA HIS A 323 -11.52 10.04 6.10
C HIS A 323 -11.14 9.77 4.65
N THR A 324 -12.06 9.14 3.89
CA THR A 324 -11.79 8.66 2.52
C THR A 324 -12.44 9.51 1.44
N SER A 325 -12.87 10.72 1.81
CA SER A 325 -13.48 11.70 0.90
C SER A 325 -12.72 13.03 0.95
N PRO A 326 -12.58 13.74 -0.16
CA PRO A 326 -12.08 15.12 -0.14
C PRO A 326 -12.93 15.99 0.79
N GLY A 327 -12.28 16.81 1.63
CA GLY A 327 -12.96 17.66 2.61
C GLY A 327 -13.54 16.92 3.83
N GLY A 328 -13.14 15.67 4.06
CA GLY A 328 -13.75 14.83 5.09
C GLY A 328 -13.37 15.19 6.53
N TYR A 329 -12.32 15.95 6.76
CA TYR A 329 -11.89 16.34 8.10
C TYR A 329 -12.61 17.59 8.62
N THR A 330 -12.90 18.54 7.77
CA THR A 330 -13.54 19.82 8.14
C THR A 330 -14.92 20.04 7.52
N GLY A 331 -15.29 19.25 6.53
CA GLY A 331 -16.50 19.44 5.72
C GLY A 331 -16.32 20.44 4.59
N VAL A 332 -15.11 20.99 4.37
CA VAL A 332 -14.80 21.86 3.23
C VAL A 332 -15.01 21.07 1.93
N GLY A 333 -15.58 21.70 0.90
CA GLY A 333 -15.89 21.01 -0.37
C GLY A 333 -17.21 20.22 -0.36
N SER A 334 -17.86 20.06 0.78
CA SER A 334 -19.15 19.37 0.92
C SER A 334 -20.37 20.34 0.87
N THR A 335 -20.21 21.52 0.29
CA THR A 335 -21.28 22.52 0.23
C THR A 335 -22.50 21.97 -0.52
N GLY A 336 -23.52 21.55 0.22
CA GLY A 336 -24.87 21.38 -0.27
C GLY A 336 -25.56 20.07 -0.10
N MET A 337 -25.00 19.02 0.53
CA MET A 337 -25.77 17.79 0.79
C MET A 337 -25.50 17.19 2.18
N ASN A 338 -26.59 16.95 2.88
CA ASN A 338 -26.63 16.18 4.12
C ASN A 338 -26.04 14.77 3.89
N THR A 339 -25.07 14.41 4.73
CA THR A 339 -24.36 13.14 4.85
C THR A 339 -23.44 12.75 3.68
N PRO A 340 -22.13 12.76 3.86
CA PRO A 340 -21.23 12.14 2.90
C PRO A 340 -21.46 10.63 2.92
N ARG A 341 -21.95 10.07 1.80
CA ARG A 341 -21.91 8.62 1.61
C ARG A 341 -20.44 8.21 1.62
N LYS A 342 -20.06 7.43 2.63
CA LYS A 342 -18.71 6.87 2.69
C LYS A 342 -18.41 6.15 1.38
N VAL A 343 -17.38 6.57 0.67
CA VAL A 343 -16.96 5.94 -0.58
C VAL A 343 -16.30 4.59 -0.30
N PHE A 344 -15.74 4.44 0.91
CA PHE A 344 -15.23 3.18 1.45
C PHE A 344 -15.72 3.02 2.89
N ASN A 345 -16.30 1.86 3.20
CA ASN A 345 -16.68 1.47 4.55
C ASN A 345 -15.52 0.80 5.30
#